data_4c8ade887380d13fd5ae0f97c39f121e
#
_entry.id   4c8ade887380d13fd5ae0f97c39f121e
#
_cell.length_a   1.000
_cell.length_b   1.000
_cell.length_c   1.000
_cell.angle_alpha   90.00
_cell.angle_beta   90.00
_cell.angle_gamma   90.00
#
_symmetry.space_group_name_H-M   'P 1'
#
loop_
_entity.id
_entity.type
_entity.pdbx_description
1 polymer ?
#
loop_
_entity_poly.entity_id
_entity_poly.type
_entity_poly.pdbx_seq_one_letter_code
_entity_poly.pdbx_strand_id
1 'polypeptide(L)'
;MNIMTKKIAAFTFAALTALGFASCNERKFHVEGAIENAADSVLYFENMGLNGVQTVDSVKLSADGAFAFDGKAVTAPEFYRLRIAGQIINVAIDSTETVTVKAKYPAMATDYEVSGSDDCSRIKELALMQMQLQQSVNNIARNPLLGADAVADSVQKVVEAYKTDVKTRYIFKAPMKASSYFALFQTLYAGGQPMLIFNPRTSEQDVRVFAAVATSWDAFYPNAERGANLHNIAIEGMKEVRMLRSKAEATLDPAKLNTSGVLDFALTDNRGAQRSLSSLKGKVVMLDFHVFATGESMKRIMMLRELYNKYHAQGFEIYQVSLDEDEHFWKTQTAALPWVSTRMDEESQQVLRLYNVQQVPTFFLLDRNCNVVKRDAQIKDLDAEIKALL
;
A
#
# COMPACT_ATOMS: atom_id res chain seq x y z
N MET A 1 91.72 1.40 23.93
CA MET A 1 91.02 0.52 22.96
C MET A 1 89.79 -0.03 23.69
N ASN A 2 88.61 0.22 23.16
CA ASN A 2 87.29 -0.30 23.65
C ASN A 2 86.39 0.65 24.46
N ILE A 3 86.07 1.81 23.93
CA ILE A 3 84.85 2.51 24.32
C ILE A 3 83.96 2.89 23.10
N MET A 4 84.47 2.73 21.86
CA MET A 4 83.78 3.13 20.66
C MET A 4 82.89 2.05 20.01
N THR A 5 83.05 0.79 20.37
CA THR A 5 82.29 -0.34 19.81
C THR A 5 80.98 -0.71 20.53
N LYS A 6 80.75 -0.16 21.74
CA LYS A 6 79.50 -0.41 22.49
C LYS A 6 78.37 0.57 22.21
N LYS A 7 78.63 1.69 21.50
CA LYS A 7 77.59 2.69 21.16
C LYS A 7 76.92 2.44 19.80
N ILE A 8 77.47 1.60 18.95
CA ILE A 8 76.90 1.30 17.62
C ILE A 8 75.90 0.13 17.66
N ALA A 9 76.02 -0.76 18.62
CA ALA A 9 75.06 -1.86 18.78
C ALA A 9 73.74 -1.49 19.42
N ALA A 10 73.65 -0.34 20.13
CA ALA A 10 72.40 0.14 20.76
C ALA A 10 71.51 0.96 19.82
N PHE A 11 72.05 1.46 18.67
CA PHE A 11 71.27 2.28 17.70
C PHE A 11 70.63 1.46 16.61
N THR A 12 71.10 0.24 16.35
CA THR A 12 70.51 -0.67 15.31
C THR A 12 69.33 -1.50 15.85
N PHE A 13 69.10 -1.56 17.18
CA PHE A 13 67.97 -2.29 17.71
C PHE A 13 66.72 -1.42 17.97
N ALA A 14 66.89 -0.06 17.98
CA ALA A 14 65.79 0.89 18.07
C ALA A 14 65.10 1.21 16.77
N ALA A 15 65.72 0.89 15.61
CA ALA A 15 65.18 1.18 14.27
C ALA A 15 64.35 0.02 13.66
N LEU A 16 64.30 -1.17 14.30
CA LEU A 16 63.58 -2.34 13.77
C LEU A 16 62.23 -2.59 14.45
N THR A 17 61.85 -1.79 15.48
CA THR A 17 60.53 -1.91 16.17
C THR A 17 59.51 -0.83 15.70
N ALA A 18 59.84 0.01 14.72
CA ALA A 18 58.94 1.05 14.20
C ALA A 18 58.23 0.68 12.90
N LEU A 19 58.33 -0.58 12.42
CA LEU A 19 57.74 -1.05 11.17
C LEU A 19 56.61 -2.07 11.33
N GLY A 20 55.88 -2.04 12.45
CA GLY A 20 54.94 -3.10 12.76
C GLY A 20 53.53 -2.71 13.19
N PHE A 21 53.06 -1.48 12.94
CA PHE A 21 51.65 -1.11 13.17
C PHE A 21 51.14 -0.14 12.14
N ALA A 22 51.27 -0.48 10.83
CA ALA A 22 50.28 -0.07 9.88
C ALA A 22 49.15 -1.13 9.97
N SER A 23 48.50 -1.26 11.12
CA SER A 23 47.17 -1.86 11.17
C SER A 23 46.29 -0.97 10.32
N CYS A 24 45.80 -1.47 9.18
CA CYS A 24 44.68 -0.87 8.52
C CYS A 24 43.57 -0.76 9.57
N ASN A 25 43.43 0.41 10.14
CA ASN A 25 42.35 0.74 11.05
C ASN A 25 41.10 0.86 10.17
N GLU A 26 40.55 -0.29 9.76
CA GLU A 26 39.26 -0.30 9.07
C GLU A 26 38.28 0.45 9.97
N ARG A 27 37.71 1.54 9.44
CA ARG A 27 36.68 2.28 10.16
C ARG A 27 35.50 1.33 10.40
N LYS A 28 35.06 1.24 11.65
CA LYS A 28 33.97 0.37 12.06
C LYS A 28 32.89 1.19 12.77
N PHE A 29 31.68 0.71 12.71
CA PHE A 29 30.63 1.09 13.65
C PHE A 29 30.50 0.02 14.73
N HIS A 30 29.86 0.38 15.84
CA HIS A 30 29.63 -0.50 16.98
C HIS A 30 28.16 -0.44 17.40
N VAL A 31 27.56 -1.60 17.71
CA VAL A 31 26.24 -1.71 18.31
C VAL A 31 26.38 -2.57 19.55
N GLU A 32 26.30 -1.96 20.74
CA GLU A 32 26.60 -2.62 21.99
C GLU A 32 25.52 -2.31 23.05
N GLY A 33 25.58 -3.01 24.17
CA GLY A 33 24.67 -2.75 25.27
C GLY A 33 24.37 -3.97 26.11
N ALA A 34 23.17 -3.94 26.72
CA ALA A 34 22.71 -5.06 27.55
C ALA A 34 21.18 -5.24 27.43
N ILE A 35 20.74 -6.50 27.45
CA ILE A 35 19.33 -6.88 27.51
C ILE A 35 19.12 -7.69 28.80
N GLU A 36 18.59 -7.03 29.81
CA GLU A 36 18.27 -7.65 31.08
C GLU A 36 17.22 -8.76 30.93
N ASN A 37 17.25 -9.75 31.78
CA ASN A 37 16.31 -10.88 31.83
C ASN A 37 16.31 -11.76 30.57
N ALA A 38 17.35 -11.70 29.75
CA ALA A 38 17.48 -12.44 28.51
C ALA A 38 18.57 -13.53 28.55
N ALA A 39 19.00 -13.95 29.76
CA ALA A 39 19.99 -15.01 29.91
C ALA A 39 19.63 -16.26 29.09
N ASP A 40 20.65 -16.89 28.49
CA ASP A 40 20.54 -18.05 27.60
C ASP A 40 19.77 -17.82 26.28
N SER A 41 19.16 -16.63 26.03
CA SER A 41 18.56 -16.28 24.75
C SER A 41 19.63 -15.98 23.71
N VAL A 42 19.29 -16.20 22.44
CA VAL A 42 20.14 -15.80 21.32
C VAL A 42 19.66 -14.44 20.81
N LEU A 43 20.54 -13.44 20.87
CA LEU A 43 20.34 -12.13 20.27
C LEU A 43 20.91 -12.16 18.85
N TYR A 44 20.06 -11.90 17.87
CA TYR A 44 20.44 -11.77 16.46
C TYR A 44 20.67 -10.31 16.12
N PHE A 45 21.75 -10.01 15.42
CA PHE A 45 22.00 -8.76 14.74
C PHE A 45 21.78 -8.97 13.26
N GLU A 46 20.78 -8.30 12.70
CA GLU A 46 20.29 -8.54 11.34
C GLU A 46 20.30 -7.26 10.52
N ASN A 47 20.78 -7.32 9.27
CA ASN A 47 20.69 -6.25 8.28
C ASN A 47 19.33 -6.30 7.58
N MET A 48 18.68 -5.16 7.44
CA MET A 48 17.41 -4.96 6.76
C MET A 48 17.68 -4.51 5.32
N GLY A 49 18.29 -5.36 4.51
CA GLY A 49 18.65 -5.07 3.12
C GLY A 49 17.45 -4.93 2.20
N LEU A 50 17.64 -4.34 1.00
CA LEU A 50 16.61 -4.22 -0.03
C LEU A 50 16.12 -5.58 -0.53
N ASN A 51 16.97 -6.60 -0.47
CA ASN A 51 16.67 -7.98 -0.89
C ASN A 51 16.16 -8.86 0.27
N GLY A 52 15.85 -8.26 1.40
CA GLY A 52 15.34 -8.93 2.59
C GLY A 52 16.27 -8.87 3.78
N VAL A 53 15.87 -9.54 4.85
CA VAL A 53 16.59 -9.58 6.12
C VAL A 53 17.69 -10.63 6.08
N GLN A 54 18.90 -10.23 6.50
CA GLN A 54 20.05 -11.12 6.60
C GLN A 54 20.67 -11.06 7.99
N THR A 55 20.90 -12.20 8.60
CA THR A 55 21.65 -12.27 9.88
C THR A 55 23.10 -11.92 9.61
N VAL A 56 23.58 -10.87 10.27
CA VAL A 56 24.98 -10.42 10.20
C VAL A 56 25.79 -11.16 11.26
N ASP A 57 25.26 -11.22 12.48
CA ASP A 57 25.90 -11.88 13.62
C ASP A 57 24.85 -12.30 14.65
N SER A 58 25.28 -13.08 15.64
CA SER A 58 24.44 -13.46 16.78
C SER A 58 25.29 -13.80 18.02
N VAL A 59 24.72 -13.57 19.19
CA VAL A 59 25.36 -13.89 20.45
C VAL A 59 24.37 -14.56 21.41
N LYS A 60 24.83 -15.60 22.12
CA LYS A 60 24.08 -16.16 23.21
C LYS A 60 24.35 -15.30 24.45
N LEU A 61 23.33 -14.68 25.00
CA LEU A 61 23.45 -13.75 26.10
C LEU A 61 23.79 -14.48 27.42
N SER A 62 24.73 -13.90 28.17
CA SER A 62 25.07 -14.29 29.53
C SER A 62 24.09 -13.68 30.55
N ALA A 63 24.30 -13.93 31.81
CA ALA A 63 23.42 -13.48 32.91
C ALA A 63 23.29 -11.95 32.99
N ASP A 64 24.34 -11.21 32.59
CA ASP A 64 24.37 -9.75 32.55
C ASP A 64 23.72 -9.19 31.29
N GLY A 65 23.39 -10.05 30.33
CA GLY A 65 22.73 -9.67 29.06
C GLY A 65 23.60 -8.83 28.11
N ALA A 66 24.92 -8.70 28.39
CA ALA A 66 25.83 -7.86 27.62
C ALA A 66 26.02 -8.40 26.17
N PHE A 67 26.12 -7.48 25.22
CA PHE A 67 26.43 -7.79 23.84
C PHE A 67 27.23 -6.67 23.18
N ALA A 68 27.97 -7.03 22.11
CA ALA A 68 28.64 -6.09 21.22
C ALA A 68 28.76 -6.71 19.83
N PHE A 69 28.40 -5.92 18.82
CA PHE A 69 28.52 -6.23 17.41
C PHE A 69 29.30 -5.13 16.68
N ASP A 70 30.18 -5.52 15.80
CA ASP A 70 30.98 -4.64 14.97
C ASP A 70 30.59 -4.78 13.51
N GLY A 71 30.63 -3.68 12.76
CA GLY A 71 30.45 -3.70 11.33
C GLY A 71 31.40 -2.71 10.64
N LYS A 72 31.64 -2.91 9.35
CA LYS A 72 32.41 -1.97 8.54
C LYS A 72 31.64 -0.65 8.42
N ALA A 73 32.37 0.48 8.43
CA ALA A 73 31.78 1.79 8.19
C ALA A 73 30.92 1.80 6.92
N VAL A 74 29.78 2.44 7.00
CA VAL A 74 28.87 2.63 5.87
C VAL A 74 29.05 4.02 5.27
N THR A 75 28.72 4.20 3.99
CA THR A 75 28.79 5.48 3.27
C THR A 75 27.44 6.14 3.09
N ALA A 76 26.38 5.44 3.46
CA ALA A 76 25.00 5.91 3.48
C ALA A 76 24.27 5.16 4.59
N PRO A 77 23.14 5.67 5.10
CA PRO A 77 22.41 5.02 6.18
C PRO A 77 22.00 3.60 5.85
N GLU A 78 22.37 2.67 6.73
CA GLU A 78 21.98 1.26 6.68
C GLU A 78 21.14 0.90 7.91
N PHE A 79 20.22 -0.05 7.72
CA PHE A 79 19.24 -0.41 8.72
C PHE A 79 19.50 -1.82 9.23
N TYR A 80 19.52 -1.91 10.55
CA TYR A 80 19.73 -3.15 11.28
C TYR A 80 18.61 -3.34 12.28
N ARG A 81 18.52 -4.55 12.84
CA ARG A 81 17.68 -4.83 13.99
C ARG A 81 18.34 -5.80 14.95
N LEU A 82 18.08 -5.59 16.22
CA LEU A 82 18.36 -6.53 17.30
C LEU A 82 17.10 -7.34 17.55
N ARG A 83 17.19 -8.67 17.50
CA ARG A 83 16.03 -9.54 17.64
C ARG A 83 16.26 -10.68 18.62
N ILE A 84 15.34 -10.84 19.57
CA ILE A 84 15.16 -12.05 20.39
C ILE A 84 13.73 -12.54 20.17
N ALA A 85 13.56 -13.76 19.64
CA ALA A 85 12.26 -14.29 19.25
C ALA A 85 11.45 -13.29 18.39
N GLY A 86 10.27 -12.85 18.82
CA GLY A 86 9.44 -11.86 18.13
C GLY A 86 9.68 -10.41 18.54
N GLN A 87 10.63 -10.14 19.47
CA GLN A 87 10.92 -8.79 19.95
C GLN A 87 12.02 -8.16 19.11
N ILE A 88 11.83 -6.93 18.66
CA ILE A 88 12.71 -6.24 17.71
C ILE A 88 13.01 -4.82 18.20
N ILE A 89 14.29 -4.44 18.15
CA ILE A 89 14.75 -3.04 18.27
C ILE A 89 15.40 -2.66 16.94
N ASN A 90 14.92 -1.60 16.30
CA ASN A 90 15.49 -1.10 15.05
C ASN A 90 16.65 -0.15 15.33
N VAL A 91 17.71 -0.29 14.53
CA VAL A 91 18.95 0.49 14.61
C VAL A 91 19.28 0.99 13.20
N ALA A 92 19.66 2.25 13.08
CA ALA A 92 20.24 2.80 11.86
C ALA A 92 21.67 3.23 12.10
N ILE A 93 22.54 2.96 11.14
CA ILE A 93 23.95 3.33 11.14
C ILE A 93 24.20 4.19 9.91
N ASP A 94 24.77 5.36 10.12
CA ASP A 94 25.07 6.34 9.05
C ASP A 94 26.56 6.39 8.67
N SER A 95 27.46 5.99 9.57
CA SER A 95 28.91 6.03 9.34
C SER A 95 29.69 5.05 10.24
N THR A 96 30.23 5.55 11.33
CA THR A 96 31.13 4.85 12.27
C THR A 96 30.70 5.04 13.73
N GLU A 97 29.46 5.41 13.95
CA GLU A 97 28.92 5.65 15.29
C GLU A 97 28.93 4.40 16.16
N THR A 98 28.94 4.63 17.45
CA THR A 98 28.68 3.61 18.48
C THR A 98 27.25 3.81 19.00
N VAL A 99 26.39 2.85 18.74
CA VAL A 99 25.01 2.84 19.23
C VAL A 99 24.94 1.94 20.46
N THR A 100 24.53 2.50 21.60
CA THR A 100 24.34 1.76 22.84
C THR A 100 22.86 1.53 23.10
N VAL A 101 22.47 0.25 23.33
CA VAL A 101 21.09 -0.15 23.61
C VAL A 101 20.99 -0.82 24.96
N LYS A 102 20.03 -0.38 25.79
CA LYS A 102 19.68 -1.03 27.06
C LYS A 102 18.20 -1.39 27.02
N ALA A 103 17.86 -2.64 27.25
CA ALA A 103 16.49 -3.13 27.18
C ALA A 103 16.23 -4.22 28.23
N LYS A 104 14.95 -4.57 28.40
CA LYS A 104 14.51 -5.66 29.30
C LYS A 104 13.62 -6.65 28.53
N TYR A 105 14.01 -7.92 28.57
CA TYR A 105 13.18 -8.97 27.98
C TYR A 105 12.06 -9.37 28.96
N PRO A 106 10.80 -9.63 28.53
CA PRO A 106 10.34 -9.72 27.14
C PRO A 106 9.82 -8.40 26.55
N ALA A 107 9.94 -7.28 27.20
CA ALA A 107 9.40 -5.99 26.75
C ALA A 107 10.40 -5.17 25.91
N MET A 108 11.47 -5.79 25.40
CA MET A 108 12.56 -5.08 24.74
C MET A 108 12.15 -4.24 23.52
N ALA A 109 11.03 -4.58 22.86
CA ALA A 109 10.55 -3.81 21.71
C ALA A 109 9.89 -2.49 22.10
N THR A 110 9.44 -2.34 23.35
CA THR A 110 8.67 -1.19 23.85
C THR A 110 9.37 -0.44 24.99
N ASP A 111 10.17 -1.15 25.77
CA ASP A 111 10.87 -0.60 26.93
C ASP A 111 12.38 -0.77 26.76
N TYR A 112 12.99 0.20 26.07
CA TYR A 112 14.43 0.25 25.85
C TYR A 112 14.96 1.68 25.79
N GLU A 113 16.23 1.84 26.05
CA GLU A 113 16.97 3.07 25.87
C GLU A 113 17.94 2.90 24.69
N VAL A 114 18.12 3.95 23.91
CA VAL A 114 19.10 4.00 22.84
C VAL A 114 19.86 5.32 22.89
N SER A 115 21.17 5.28 22.72
CA SER A 115 22.05 6.45 22.74
C SER A 115 23.17 6.28 21.71
N GLY A 116 23.91 7.36 21.44
CA GLY A 116 25.00 7.38 20.47
C GLY A 116 24.57 7.71 19.03
N SER A 117 23.24 7.71 18.72
CA SER A 117 22.70 8.08 17.42
C SER A 117 21.37 8.83 17.56
N ASP A 118 21.27 10.02 16.97
CA ASP A 118 20.02 10.80 16.89
C ASP A 118 18.97 10.08 16.04
N ASP A 119 19.39 9.44 14.94
CA ASP A 119 18.50 8.66 14.10
C ASP A 119 17.92 7.46 14.82
N CYS A 120 18.71 6.73 15.60
CA CYS A 120 18.20 5.63 16.42
C CYS A 120 17.17 6.09 17.46
N SER A 121 17.40 7.26 18.09
CA SER A 121 16.44 7.84 19.03
C SER A 121 15.11 8.18 18.35
N ARG A 122 15.14 8.78 17.16
CA ARG A 122 13.96 9.11 16.36
C ARG A 122 13.25 7.85 15.84
N ILE A 123 14.00 6.82 15.42
CA ILE A 123 13.45 5.54 14.99
C ILE A 123 12.72 4.86 16.15
N LYS A 124 13.26 4.93 17.38
CA LYS A 124 12.54 4.47 18.56
C LYS A 124 11.20 5.18 18.74
N GLU A 125 11.18 6.52 18.68
CA GLU A 125 9.95 7.29 18.79
C GLU A 125 8.94 6.88 17.71
N LEU A 126 9.37 6.78 16.45
CA LEU A 126 8.53 6.37 15.32
C LEU A 126 7.97 4.94 15.50
N ALA A 127 8.79 3.99 15.99
CA ALA A 127 8.35 2.62 16.24
C ALA A 127 7.28 2.57 17.34
N LEU A 128 7.45 3.32 18.43
CA LEU A 128 6.46 3.41 19.50
C LEU A 128 5.18 4.08 19.05
N MET A 129 5.27 5.16 18.27
CA MET A 129 4.10 5.84 17.66
C MET A 129 3.32 4.89 16.74
N GLN A 130 4.01 4.09 15.92
CA GLN A 130 3.38 3.09 15.06
C GLN A 130 2.64 2.03 15.87
N MET A 131 3.23 1.53 16.96
CA MET A 131 2.58 0.57 17.86
C MET A 131 1.31 1.15 18.48
N GLN A 132 1.33 2.42 18.92
CA GLN A 132 0.17 3.13 19.44
C GLN A 132 -0.92 3.29 18.39
N LEU A 133 -0.55 3.63 17.15
CA LEU A 133 -1.48 3.70 16.02
C LEU A 133 -2.13 2.34 15.77
N GLN A 134 -1.34 1.25 15.73
CA GLN A 134 -1.85 -0.11 15.56
C GLN A 134 -2.85 -0.48 16.64
N GLN A 135 -2.55 -0.14 17.90
CA GLN A 135 -3.46 -0.38 19.01
C GLN A 135 -4.76 0.42 18.86
N SER A 136 -4.69 1.68 18.44
CA SER A 136 -5.85 2.52 18.17
C SER A 136 -6.73 1.94 17.07
N VAL A 137 -6.13 1.52 15.96
CA VAL A 137 -6.84 0.85 14.85
C VAL A 137 -7.52 -0.42 15.32
N ASN A 138 -6.83 -1.26 16.09
CA ASN A 138 -7.39 -2.50 16.63
C ASN A 138 -8.58 -2.23 17.57
N ASN A 139 -8.50 -1.19 18.41
CA ASN A 139 -9.57 -0.81 19.32
C ASN A 139 -10.81 -0.30 18.56
N ILE A 140 -10.61 0.51 17.51
CA ILE A 140 -11.70 0.98 16.63
C ILE A 140 -12.37 -0.21 15.93
N ALA A 141 -11.57 -1.10 15.33
CA ALA A 141 -12.08 -2.26 14.59
C ALA A 141 -12.86 -3.25 15.46
N ARG A 142 -12.54 -3.34 16.76
CA ARG A 142 -13.22 -4.23 17.72
C ARG A 142 -14.38 -3.59 18.45
N ASN A 143 -14.68 -2.33 18.18
CA ASN A 143 -15.78 -1.63 18.88
C ASN A 143 -17.16 -2.10 18.36
N PRO A 144 -17.94 -2.82 19.16
CA PRO A 144 -19.21 -3.39 18.70
C PRO A 144 -20.32 -2.32 18.50
N LEU A 145 -20.08 -1.09 18.92
CA LEU A 145 -21.03 0.02 18.76
C LEU A 145 -20.86 0.75 17.43
N LEU A 146 -19.83 0.45 16.64
CA LEU A 146 -19.56 1.08 15.36
C LEU A 146 -19.97 0.17 14.20
N GLY A 147 -20.74 0.72 13.27
CA GLY A 147 -20.97 0.09 11.97
C GLY A 147 -19.73 0.17 11.07
N ALA A 148 -19.70 -0.62 9.99
CA ALA A 148 -18.54 -0.74 9.10
C ALA A 148 -18.04 0.62 8.57
N ASP A 149 -18.95 1.49 8.13
CA ASP A 149 -18.60 2.82 7.61
C ASP A 149 -17.97 3.72 8.70
N ALA A 150 -18.54 3.70 9.92
CA ALA A 150 -18.01 4.46 11.04
C ALA A 150 -16.63 3.94 11.51
N VAL A 151 -16.38 2.64 11.40
CA VAL A 151 -15.06 2.04 11.63
C VAL A 151 -14.08 2.55 10.57
N ALA A 152 -14.42 2.49 9.28
CA ALA A 152 -13.57 2.94 8.19
C ALA A 152 -13.19 4.43 8.33
N ASP A 153 -14.18 5.30 8.58
CA ASP A 153 -13.97 6.73 8.79
C ASP A 153 -13.08 7.02 10.01
N SER A 154 -13.29 6.28 11.10
CA SER A 154 -12.51 6.47 12.33
C SER A 154 -11.06 6.02 12.16
N VAL A 155 -10.83 4.90 11.49
CA VAL A 155 -9.49 4.41 11.15
C VAL A 155 -8.79 5.40 10.23
N GLN A 156 -9.47 5.88 9.19
CA GLN A 156 -8.91 6.88 8.28
C GLN A 156 -8.46 8.14 9.03
N LYS A 157 -9.27 8.66 9.95
CA LYS A 157 -8.93 9.85 10.74
C LYS A 157 -7.67 9.66 11.58
N VAL A 158 -7.52 8.55 12.29
CA VAL A 158 -6.33 8.31 13.12
C VAL A 158 -5.08 8.08 12.28
N VAL A 159 -5.20 7.42 11.12
CA VAL A 159 -4.10 7.24 10.18
C VAL A 159 -3.66 8.57 9.57
N GLU A 160 -4.58 9.42 9.12
CA GLU A 160 -4.22 10.73 8.56
C GLU A 160 -3.62 11.68 9.61
N ALA A 161 -4.09 11.64 10.85
CA ALA A 161 -3.48 12.38 11.96
C ALA A 161 -2.02 11.94 12.18
N TYR A 162 -1.78 10.62 12.22
CA TYR A 162 -0.44 10.04 12.31
C TYR A 162 0.45 10.48 11.14
N LYS A 163 -0.02 10.34 9.90
CA LYS A 163 0.71 10.75 8.70
C LYS A 163 1.10 12.22 8.75
N THR A 164 0.18 13.07 9.21
CA THR A 164 0.42 14.51 9.33
C THR A 164 1.51 14.81 10.36
N ASP A 165 1.46 14.18 11.52
CA ASP A 165 2.47 14.35 12.57
C ASP A 165 3.85 13.87 12.10
N VAL A 166 3.93 12.67 11.52
CA VAL A 166 5.20 12.10 11.02
C VAL A 166 5.77 12.92 9.87
N LYS A 167 4.96 13.37 8.91
CA LYS A 167 5.42 14.28 7.84
C LYS A 167 6.05 15.54 8.39
N THR A 168 5.38 16.17 9.36
CA THR A 168 5.79 17.47 9.89
C THR A 168 7.01 17.39 10.80
N ARG A 169 7.03 16.44 11.71
CA ARG A 169 8.07 16.34 12.75
C ARG A 169 9.33 15.64 12.29
N TYR A 170 9.22 14.71 11.35
CA TYR A 170 10.34 13.87 10.92
C TYR A 170 10.69 14.08 9.45
N ILE A 171 9.78 13.76 8.52
CA ILE A 171 10.11 13.61 7.11
C ILE A 171 10.52 14.96 6.48
N PHE A 172 9.65 15.96 6.52
CA PHE A 172 9.94 17.25 5.88
C PHE A 172 10.94 18.11 6.66
N LYS A 173 11.11 17.84 7.95
CA LYS A 173 12.09 18.55 8.76
C LYS A 173 13.53 18.15 8.45
N ALA A 174 13.75 16.86 8.13
CA ALA A 174 15.09 16.32 7.87
C ALA A 174 15.03 15.13 6.90
N PRO A 175 14.65 15.34 5.62
CA PRO A 175 14.39 14.26 4.66
C PRO A 175 15.61 13.38 4.36
N MET A 176 16.85 13.89 4.58
CA MET A 176 18.09 13.12 4.42
C MET A 176 18.33 12.08 5.53
N LYS A 177 17.64 12.19 6.67
CA LYS A 177 17.87 11.32 7.83
C LYS A 177 17.40 9.88 7.62
N ALA A 178 18.12 8.94 8.24
CA ALA A 178 17.70 7.53 8.29
C ALA A 178 16.30 7.37 8.89
N SER A 179 15.98 8.15 9.91
CA SER A 179 14.64 8.14 10.53
C SER A 179 13.52 8.54 9.55
N SER A 180 13.78 9.44 8.60
CA SER A 180 12.81 9.80 7.56
C SER A 180 12.60 8.67 6.55
N TYR A 181 13.68 7.99 6.16
CA TYR A 181 13.56 6.77 5.34
C TYR A 181 12.75 5.68 6.07
N PHE A 182 13.08 5.41 7.34
CA PHE A 182 12.37 4.42 8.16
C PHE A 182 10.86 4.71 8.24
N ALA A 183 10.48 5.98 8.39
CA ALA A 183 9.09 6.39 8.48
C ALA A 183 8.27 6.04 7.23
N LEU A 184 8.86 6.08 6.03
CA LEU A 184 8.18 5.75 4.77
C LEU A 184 7.71 4.30 4.69
N PHE A 185 8.44 3.38 5.33
CA PHE A 185 8.20 1.93 5.24
C PHE A 185 7.46 1.35 6.44
N GLN A 186 6.93 2.20 7.31
CA GLN A 186 6.10 1.72 8.42
C GLN A 186 4.78 1.16 7.92
N THR A 187 4.33 0.09 8.54
CA THR A 187 3.13 -0.65 8.14
C THR A 187 2.10 -0.72 9.26
N LEU A 188 0.83 -0.85 8.88
CA LEU A 188 -0.27 -1.26 9.74
C LEU A 188 -0.77 -2.63 9.30
N TYR A 189 -1.23 -3.42 10.25
CA TYR A 189 -1.92 -4.67 9.97
C TYR A 189 -3.43 -4.43 10.00
N ALA A 190 -4.07 -4.65 8.85
CA ALA A 190 -5.52 -4.59 8.70
C ALA A 190 -5.99 -5.87 8.01
N GLY A 191 -6.97 -6.57 8.60
CA GLY A 191 -7.44 -7.84 8.04
C GLY A 191 -6.37 -8.94 7.93
N GLY A 192 -5.31 -8.87 8.78
CA GLY A 192 -4.22 -9.85 8.77
C GLY A 192 -3.13 -9.59 7.72
N GLN A 193 -3.24 -8.53 6.92
CA GLN A 193 -2.26 -8.14 5.90
C GLN A 193 -1.53 -6.86 6.29
N PRO A 194 -0.21 -6.79 6.07
CA PRO A 194 0.56 -5.56 6.26
C PRO A 194 0.24 -4.56 5.14
N MET A 195 -0.06 -3.33 5.51
CA MET A 195 -0.31 -2.22 4.59
C MET A 195 0.62 -1.07 4.92
N LEU A 196 1.25 -0.46 3.92
CA LEU A 196 2.05 0.75 4.13
C LEU A 196 1.16 1.88 4.65
N ILE A 197 1.63 2.57 5.69
CA ILE A 197 0.98 3.79 6.20
C ILE A 197 1.07 4.91 5.16
N PHE A 198 2.26 5.12 4.60
CA PHE A 198 2.47 5.97 3.43
C PHE A 198 2.45 5.09 2.17
N ASN A 199 1.35 5.11 1.42
CA ASN A 199 1.21 4.26 0.24
C ASN A 199 1.33 5.06 -1.06
N PRO A 200 2.51 5.06 -1.71
CA PRO A 200 2.72 5.82 -2.93
C PRO A 200 1.95 5.29 -4.14
N ARG A 201 1.41 4.07 -4.07
CA ARG A 201 0.64 3.46 -5.17
C ARG A 201 -0.80 3.96 -5.27
N THR A 202 -1.34 4.49 -4.17
CA THR A 202 -2.76 4.89 -4.08
C THR A 202 -2.96 6.37 -3.77
N SER A 203 -1.91 7.07 -3.29
CA SER A 203 -1.99 8.45 -2.83
C SER A 203 -0.94 9.35 -3.48
N GLU A 204 -1.38 10.35 -4.23
CA GLU A 204 -0.49 11.38 -4.81
C GLU A 204 0.30 12.13 -3.72
N GLN A 205 -0.31 12.37 -2.58
CA GLN A 205 0.37 13.01 -1.45
C GLN A 205 1.50 12.15 -0.92
N ASP A 206 1.30 10.84 -0.83
CA ASP A 206 2.33 9.91 -0.36
C ASP A 206 3.46 9.77 -1.38
N VAL A 207 3.16 9.77 -2.69
CA VAL A 207 4.20 9.87 -3.74
C VAL A 207 5.12 11.06 -3.51
N ARG A 208 4.55 12.24 -3.19
CA ARG A 208 5.34 13.45 -2.92
C ARG A 208 6.23 13.30 -1.69
N VAL A 209 5.79 12.57 -0.68
CA VAL A 209 6.58 12.29 0.53
C VAL A 209 7.78 11.40 0.19
N PHE A 210 7.57 10.32 -0.59
CA PHE A 210 8.65 9.48 -1.09
C PHE A 210 9.63 10.25 -1.97
N ALA A 211 9.13 11.08 -2.90
CA ALA A 211 9.96 11.89 -3.78
C ALA A 211 10.81 12.90 -3.02
N ALA A 212 10.28 13.51 -1.95
CA ALA A 212 11.05 14.46 -1.13
C ALA A 212 12.24 13.79 -0.43
N VAL A 213 12.05 12.60 0.11
CA VAL A 213 13.15 11.83 0.73
C VAL A 213 14.12 11.35 -0.35
N ALA A 214 13.65 10.81 -1.48
CA ALA A 214 14.49 10.38 -2.60
C ALA A 214 15.41 11.49 -3.09
N THR A 215 14.85 12.67 -3.39
CA THR A 215 15.63 13.85 -3.85
C THR A 215 16.66 14.28 -2.83
N SER A 216 16.32 14.22 -1.54
CA SER A 216 17.27 14.56 -0.48
C SER A 216 18.39 13.53 -0.37
N TRP A 217 18.07 12.24 -0.49
CA TRP A 217 19.06 11.16 -0.44
C TRP A 217 20.04 11.23 -1.61
N ASP A 218 19.61 11.61 -2.81
CA ASP A 218 20.51 11.83 -3.95
C ASP A 218 21.55 12.93 -3.71
N ALA A 219 21.12 13.99 -3.02
CA ALA A 219 22.02 15.09 -2.71
C ALA A 219 23.06 14.72 -1.63
N PHE A 220 22.68 13.94 -0.62
CA PHE A 220 23.52 13.60 0.52
C PHE A 220 24.23 12.24 0.34
N TYR A 221 23.64 11.30 -0.37
CA TYR A 221 24.11 9.92 -0.56
C TYR A 221 23.97 9.49 -2.05
N PRO A 222 24.67 10.14 -2.99
CA PRO A 222 24.41 10.01 -4.44
C PRO A 222 24.61 8.58 -4.99
N ASN A 223 25.32 7.72 -4.26
CA ASN A 223 25.59 6.33 -4.68
C ASN A 223 24.81 5.31 -3.85
N ALA A 224 23.86 5.73 -3.02
CA ALA A 224 23.10 4.82 -2.18
C ALA A 224 22.05 4.07 -2.99
N GLU A 225 22.11 2.73 -2.99
CA GLU A 225 21.09 1.88 -3.63
C GLU A 225 19.68 2.18 -3.10
N ARG A 226 19.57 2.54 -1.81
CA ARG A 226 18.29 2.92 -1.19
C ARG A 226 17.73 4.22 -1.76
N GLY A 227 18.57 5.19 -2.13
CA GLY A 227 18.17 6.40 -2.84
C GLY A 227 17.59 6.07 -4.21
N ALA A 228 18.30 5.28 -5.01
CA ALA A 228 17.82 4.82 -6.31
C ALA A 228 16.50 4.04 -6.21
N ASN A 229 16.34 3.19 -5.18
CA ASN A 229 15.10 2.46 -4.93
C ASN A 229 13.93 3.40 -4.59
N LEU A 230 14.15 4.44 -3.77
CA LEU A 230 13.13 5.45 -3.47
C LEU A 230 12.66 6.20 -4.73
N HIS A 231 13.58 6.55 -5.63
CA HIS A 231 13.24 7.14 -6.93
C HIS A 231 12.33 6.25 -7.75
N ASN A 232 12.68 4.96 -7.87
CA ASN A 232 11.87 4.01 -8.61
C ASN A 232 10.47 3.90 -8.01
N ILE A 233 10.36 3.80 -6.68
CA ILE A 233 9.07 3.76 -5.97
C ILE A 233 8.25 5.02 -6.26
N ALA A 234 8.86 6.21 -6.22
CA ALA A 234 8.16 7.47 -6.48
C ALA A 234 7.69 7.56 -7.95
N ILE A 235 8.52 7.15 -8.91
CA ILE A 235 8.18 7.16 -10.35
C ILE A 235 7.05 6.17 -10.65
N GLU A 236 7.14 4.95 -10.13
CA GLU A 236 6.09 3.94 -10.29
C GLU A 236 4.79 4.38 -9.63
N GLY A 237 4.86 4.90 -8.41
CA GLY A 237 3.72 5.44 -7.70
C GLY A 237 3.02 6.56 -8.48
N MET A 238 3.77 7.50 -9.06
CA MET A 238 3.19 8.53 -9.94
C MET A 238 2.43 7.94 -11.14
N LYS A 239 2.98 6.89 -11.76
CA LYS A 239 2.31 6.22 -12.88
C LYS A 239 1.02 5.55 -12.43
N GLU A 240 1.05 4.82 -11.31
CA GLU A 240 -0.10 4.11 -10.76
C GLU A 240 -1.21 5.08 -10.32
N VAL A 241 -0.87 6.13 -9.57
CA VAL A 241 -1.83 7.17 -9.15
C VAL A 241 -2.45 7.88 -10.36
N ARG A 242 -1.66 8.18 -11.40
CA ARG A 242 -2.19 8.77 -12.63
C ARG A 242 -3.15 7.81 -13.35
N MET A 243 -2.84 6.51 -13.39
CA MET A 243 -3.75 5.50 -13.96
C MET A 243 -5.04 5.40 -13.15
N LEU A 244 -4.96 5.38 -11.81
CA LEU A 244 -6.14 5.36 -10.94
C LEU A 244 -6.99 6.61 -11.15
N ARG A 245 -6.37 7.78 -11.23
CA ARG A 245 -7.05 9.03 -11.48
C ARG A 245 -7.71 9.06 -12.86
N SER A 246 -7.01 8.66 -13.92
CA SER A 246 -7.59 8.61 -15.26
C SER A 246 -8.73 7.59 -15.36
N LYS A 247 -8.65 6.47 -14.63
CA LYS A 247 -9.78 5.53 -14.49
C LYS A 247 -10.95 6.17 -13.77
N ALA A 248 -10.70 6.87 -12.65
CA ALA A 248 -11.74 7.56 -11.90
C ALA A 248 -12.36 8.71 -12.72
N GLU A 249 -11.55 9.50 -13.41
CA GLU A 249 -12.02 10.57 -14.31
C GLU A 249 -12.79 10.00 -15.50
N ALA A 250 -12.37 8.87 -16.07
CA ALA A 250 -13.14 8.17 -17.11
C ALA A 250 -14.48 7.64 -16.59
N THR A 251 -14.58 7.35 -15.27
CA THR A 251 -15.85 6.95 -14.64
C THR A 251 -16.71 8.14 -14.20
N LEU A 252 -16.12 9.34 -14.06
CA LEU A 252 -16.80 10.53 -13.49
C LEU A 252 -17.07 11.64 -14.47
N ASP A 253 -16.69 11.52 -15.75
CA ASP A 253 -16.92 12.56 -16.74
C ASP A 253 -18.16 12.28 -17.60
N PRO A 254 -19.36 12.77 -17.21
CA PRO A 254 -20.55 12.71 -18.03
C PRO A 254 -20.38 13.55 -19.33
N ALA A 255 -19.44 14.52 -19.35
CA ALA A 255 -19.18 15.37 -20.50
C ALA A 255 -18.31 14.68 -21.57
N LYS A 256 -17.52 13.66 -21.22
CA LYS A 256 -16.85 12.80 -22.20
C LYS A 256 -17.76 11.72 -22.79
N LEU A 257 -18.94 11.49 -22.19
CA LEU A 257 -20.04 10.72 -22.77
C LEU A 257 -20.82 11.55 -23.82
N ASN A 258 -20.57 12.85 -23.95
CA ASN A 258 -21.15 13.76 -24.96
C ASN A 258 -20.34 13.79 -26.26
N THR A 259 -19.85 12.67 -26.72
CA THR A 259 -19.74 12.51 -28.20
C THR A 259 -21.15 12.22 -28.70
N SER A 260 -21.69 13.16 -29.42
CA SER A 260 -22.98 13.11 -30.12
C SER A 260 -23.10 11.83 -30.96
N GLY A 261 -23.53 10.74 -30.34
CA GLY A 261 -23.77 9.45 -30.96
C GLY A 261 -24.22 8.45 -29.91
N VAL A 262 -25.34 7.81 -30.17
CA VAL A 262 -25.79 6.63 -29.41
C VAL A 262 -24.64 5.62 -29.40
N LEU A 263 -24.18 5.20 -28.19
CA LEU A 263 -23.23 4.10 -28.04
C LEU A 263 -23.97 2.79 -28.32
N ASP A 264 -24.24 2.54 -29.62
CA ASP A 264 -25.06 1.42 -30.06
C ASP A 264 -24.25 0.13 -30.16
N PHE A 265 -24.91 -0.96 -29.85
CA PHE A 265 -24.40 -2.33 -30.02
C PHE A 265 -25.59 -3.28 -30.18
N ALA A 266 -25.34 -4.45 -30.73
CA ALA A 266 -26.35 -5.51 -30.87
C ALA A 266 -25.82 -6.80 -30.26
N LEU A 267 -26.66 -7.47 -29.48
CA LEU A 267 -26.39 -8.78 -28.88
C LEU A 267 -27.53 -9.76 -29.15
N THR A 268 -27.23 -11.05 -29.08
CA THR A 268 -28.23 -12.11 -29.28
C THR A 268 -29.08 -12.23 -28.01
N ASP A 269 -30.41 -12.18 -28.19
CA ASP A 269 -31.36 -12.39 -27.08
C ASP A 269 -31.57 -13.89 -26.77
N ASN A 270 -32.29 -14.18 -25.69
CA ASN A 270 -32.58 -15.54 -25.25
C ASN A 270 -33.46 -16.37 -26.21
N ARG A 271 -33.98 -15.75 -27.27
CA ARG A 271 -34.75 -16.38 -28.34
C ARG A 271 -33.94 -16.51 -29.65
N GLY A 272 -32.68 -16.10 -29.64
CA GLY A 272 -31.76 -16.18 -30.77
C GLY A 272 -31.86 -15.01 -31.75
N ALA A 273 -32.58 -13.93 -31.41
CA ALA A 273 -32.70 -12.74 -32.29
C ALA A 273 -31.64 -11.70 -31.91
N GLN A 274 -31.08 -11.04 -32.90
CA GLN A 274 -30.20 -9.88 -32.70
C GLN A 274 -31.02 -8.68 -32.20
N ARG A 275 -30.61 -8.11 -31.07
CA ARG A 275 -31.23 -6.93 -30.45
C ARG A 275 -30.22 -5.81 -30.37
N SER A 276 -30.45 -4.71 -31.12
CA SER A 276 -29.66 -3.49 -30.94
C SER A 276 -30.25 -2.63 -29.82
N LEU A 277 -29.39 -1.94 -29.06
CA LEU A 277 -29.83 -1.00 -28.04
C LEU A 277 -30.64 0.14 -28.67
N SER A 278 -30.21 0.62 -29.84
CA SER A 278 -30.92 1.67 -30.61
C SER A 278 -32.35 1.27 -31.05
N SER A 279 -32.71 -0.02 -31.09
CA SER A 279 -34.06 -0.47 -31.32
C SER A 279 -35.06 -0.04 -30.26
N LEU A 280 -34.57 0.41 -29.10
CA LEU A 280 -35.39 0.90 -27.99
C LEU A 280 -35.55 2.42 -27.96
N LYS A 281 -35.15 3.15 -29.03
CA LYS A 281 -35.40 4.58 -29.13
C LYS A 281 -36.89 4.90 -28.93
N GLY A 282 -37.15 5.99 -28.20
CA GLY A 282 -38.50 6.40 -27.80
C GLY A 282 -38.87 5.91 -26.39
N LYS A 283 -38.07 5.02 -25.79
CA LYS A 283 -38.26 4.55 -24.42
C LYS A 283 -37.13 5.04 -23.51
N VAL A 284 -37.39 5.17 -22.21
CA VAL A 284 -36.39 5.28 -21.19
C VAL A 284 -35.84 3.90 -20.93
N VAL A 285 -34.52 3.70 -21.04
CA VAL A 285 -33.93 2.37 -20.98
C VAL A 285 -33.02 2.23 -19.77
N MET A 286 -33.18 1.14 -19.02
CA MET A 286 -32.21 0.69 -18.07
C MET A 286 -31.33 -0.40 -18.71
N LEU A 287 -30.11 -0.05 -19.04
CA LEU A 287 -29.09 -0.99 -19.53
C LEU A 287 -28.40 -1.64 -18.32
N ASP A 288 -28.69 -2.91 -18.09
CA ASP A 288 -28.26 -3.67 -16.91
C ASP A 288 -27.25 -4.76 -17.26
N PHE A 289 -26.04 -4.67 -16.71
CA PHE A 289 -25.00 -5.71 -16.83
C PHE A 289 -25.05 -6.61 -15.60
N HIS A 290 -25.24 -7.91 -15.82
CA HIS A 290 -25.60 -8.87 -14.77
C HIS A 290 -24.94 -10.24 -14.93
N VAL A 291 -24.78 -10.96 -13.81
CA VAL A 291 -24.43 -12.39 -13.75
C VAL A 291 -25.49 -13.11 -12.91
N PHE A 292 -26.18 -14.07 -13.52
CA PHE A 292 -27.22 -14.86 -12.84
C PHE A 292 -26.66 -15.88 -11.85
N ALA A 293 -25.43 -16.35 -12.06
CA ALA A 293 -24.79 -17.36 -11.21
C ALA A 293 -24.34 -16.83 -9.83
N THR A 294 -24.84 -15.66 -9.37
CA THR A 294 -24.53 -15.09 -8.06
C THR A 294 -25.69 -15.22 -7.08
N GLY A 295 -25.37 -15.31 -5.77
CA GLY A 295 -26.38 -15.43 -4.71
C GLY A 295 -27.35 -14.23 -4.62
N GLU A 296 -26.92 -13.03 -5.04
CA GLU A 296 -27.73 -11.81 -5.03
C GLU A 296 -28.62 -11.63 -6.27
N SER A 297 -28.46 -12.49 -7.28
CA SER A 297 -29.17 -12.38 -8.56
C SER A 297 -30.68 -12.38 -8.40
N MET A 298 -31.24 -13.30 -7.59
CA MET A 298 -32.67 -13.41 -7.38
C MET A 298 -33.28 -12.12 -6.83
N LYS A 299 -32.66 -11.52 -5.83
CA LYS A 299 -33.11 -10.26 -5.22
C LYS A 299 -33.11 -9.13 -6.25
N ARG A 300 -32.06 -9.04 -7.07
CA ARG A 300 -31.96 -8.05 -8.14
C ARG A 300 -33.06 -8.23 -9.18
N ILE A 301 -33.31 -9.43 -9.65
CA ILE A 301 -34.36 -9.74 -10.62
C ILE A 301 -35.75 -9.37 -10.09
N MET A 302 -36.02 -9.60 -8.80
CA MET A 302 -37.27 -9.17 -8.18
C MET A 302 -37.42 -7.64 -8.21
N MET A 303 -36.39 -6.90 -7.83
CA MET A 303 -36.36 -5.44 -7.90
C MET A 303 -36.59 -4.93 -9.35
N LEU A 304 -35.89 -5.50 -10.33
CA LEU A 304 -36.06 -5.14 -11.74
C LEU A 304 -37.49 -5.42 -12.23
N ARG A 305 -38.10 -6.50 -11.78
CA ARG A 305 -39.48 -6.86 -12.13
C ARG A 305 -40.49 -5.85 -11.55
N GLU A 306 -40.29 -5.38 -10.33
CA GLU A 306 -41.12 -4.33 -9.72
C GLU A 306 -41.05 -3.03 -10.54
N LEU A 307 -39.83 -2.57 -10.90
CA LEU A 307 -39.65 -1.39 -11.73
C LEU A 307 -40.26 -1.52 -13.11
N TYR A 308 -40.06 -2.70 -13.74
CA TYR A 308 -40.64 -2.97 -15.06
C TYR A 308 -42.16 -2.94 -15.02
N ASN A 309 -42.78 -3.63 -14.07
CA ASN A 309 -44.23 -3.64 -13.93
C ASN A 309 -44.80 -2.23 -13.67
N LYS A 310 -44.08 -1.40 -12.92
CA LYS A 310 -44.50 -0.05 -12.56
C LYS A 310 -44.45 0.92 -13.73
N TYR A 311 -43.41 0.84 -14.60
CA TYR A 311 -43.09 1.87 -15.55
C TYR A 311 -43.13 1.44 -17.00
N HIS A 312 -43.19 0.15 -17.34
CA HIS A 312 -43.19 -0.32 -18.72
C HIS A 312 -44.31 0.31 -19.57
N ALA A 313 -45.53 0.38 -19.05
CA ALA A 313 -46.66 0.99 -19.74
C ALA A 313 -46.50 2.50 -20.02
N GLN A 314 -45.55 3.17 -19.33
CA GLN A 314 -45.24 4.58 -19.47
C GLN A 314 -44.04 4.82 -20.38
N GLY A 315 -43.47 3.75 -20.96
CA GLY A 315 -42.36 3.85 -21.91
C GLY A 315 -41.00 3.53 -21.32
N PHE A 316 -40.94 2.80 -20.18
CA PHE A 316 -39.69 2.26 -19.62
C PHE A 316 -39.39 0.87 -20.20
N GLU A 317 -38.12 0.57 -20.40
CA GLU A 317 -37.66 -0.74 -20.86
C GLU A 317 -36.37 -1.15 -20.13
N ILE A 318 -36.14 -2.44 -20.02
CA ILE A 318 -34.88 -2.99 -19.51
C ILE A 318 -34.18 -3.73 -20.66
N TYR A 319 -32.94 -3.36 -20.91
CA TYR A 319 -32.01 -4.10 -21.74
C TYR A 319 -30.96 -4.74 -20.86
N GLN A 320 -31.12 -6.02 -20.60
CA GLN A 320 -30.24 -6.78 -19.69
C GLN A 320 -29.19 -7.56 -20.48
N VAL A 321 -27.92 -7.36 -20.10
CA VAL A 321 -26.74 -8.02 -20.67
C VAL A 321 -26.17 -8.97 -19.65
N SER A 322 -26.28 -10.27 -19.89
CA SER A 322 -25.67 -11.31 -19.06
C SER A 322 -24.21 -11.54 -19.46
N LEU A 323 -23.36 -11.70 -18.43
CA LEU A 323 -21.98 -12.13 -18.55
C LEU A 323 -21.78 -13.58 -18.13
N ASP A 324 -22.87 -14.37 -17.98
CA ASP A 324 -22.78 -15.78 -17.66
C ASP A 324 -22.14 -16.57 -18.82
N GLU A 325 -21.18 -17.44 -18.51
CA GLU A 325 -20.49 -18.26 -19.51
C GLU A 325 -21.39 -19.37 -20.07
N ASP A 326 -22.22 -19.97 -19.19
CA ASP A 326 -23.15 -21.05 -19.55
C ASP A 326 -24.42 -20.50 -20.22
N GLU A 327 -24.52 -20.66 -21.53
CA GLU A 327 -25.65 -20.22 -22.34
C GLU A 327 -26.94 -20.96 -21.95
N HIS A 328 -26.89 -22.26 -21.63
CA HIS A 328 -28.07 -23.03 -21.29
C HIS A 328 -28.64 -22.59 -19.93
N PHE A 329 -27.76 -22.38 -18.96
CA PHE A 329 -28.13 -21.81 -17.66
C PHE A 329 -28.77 -20.43 -17.83
N TRP A 330 -28.14 -19.52 -18.56
CA TRP A 330 -28.66 -18.18 -18.81
C TRP A 330 -30.04 -18.23 -19.49
N LYS A 331 -30.23 -19.02 -20.55
CA LYS A 331 -31.53 -19.19 -21.22
C LYS A 331 -32.62 -19.66 -20.26
N THR A 332 -32.29 -20.58 -19.35
CA THR A 332 -33.20 -21.07 -18.34
C THR A 332 -33.61 -19.97 -17.37
N GLN A 333 -32.66 -19.16 -16.89
CA GLN A 333 -32.92 -18.04 -15.97
C GLN A 333 -33.74 -16.91 -16.59
N THR A 334 -33.57 -16.67 -17.88
CA THR A 334 -34.20 -15.56 -18.58
C THR A 334 -35.52 -15.89 -19.30
N ALA A 335 -35.88 -17.18 -19.39
CA ALA A 335 -37.04 -17.62 -20.15
C ALA A 335 -38.39 -16.95 -19.79
N ALA A 336 -38.56 -16.60 -18.50
CA ALA A 336 -39.76 -15.99 -17.94
C ALA A 336 -39.61 -14.48 -17.67
N LEU A 337 -38.52 -13.86 -18.12
CA LEU A 337 -38.33 -12.41 -17.94
C LEU A 337 -39.08 -11.62 -19.03
N PRO A 338 -39.78 -10.54 -18.66
CA PRO A 338 -40.64 -9.79 -19.60
C PRO A 338 -39.88 -8.77 -20.47
N TRP A 339 -38.62 -8.50 -20.18
CA TRP A 339 -37.77 -7.52 -20.83
C TRP A 339 -36.76 -8.13 -21.81
N VAL A 340 -35.99 -7.30 -22.49
CA VAL A 340 -34.93 -7.73 -23.40
C VAL A 340 -33.76 -8.32 -22.58
N SER A 341 -33.55 -9.63 -22.73
CA SER A 341 -32.46 -10.36 -22.08
C SER A 341 -31.49 -10.86 -23.14
N THR A 342 -30.26 -10.33 -23.11
CA THR A 342 -29.15 -10.68 -24.02
C THR A 342 -28.00 -11.28 -23.28
N ARG A 343 -27.08 -11.94 -24.00
CA ARG A 343 -25.85 -12.49 -23.41
C ARG A 343 -24.65 -12.07 -24.22
N MET A 344 -23.56 -11.79 -23.52
CA MET A 344 -22.26 -11.55 -24.14
C MET A 344 -21.60 -12.88 -24.51
N ASP A 345 -20.94 -12.89 -25.66
CA ASP A 345 -20.00 -13.91 -26.10
C ASP A 345 -18.57 -13.34 -26.14
N GLU A 346 -17.60 -14.14 -26.57
CA GLU A 346 -16.21 -13.71 -26.66
C GLU A 346 -16.01 -12.54 -27.64
N GLU A 347 -16.79 -12.47 -28.73
CA GLU A 347 -16.68 -11.44 -29.77
C GLU A 347 -17.26 -10.11 -29.31
N SER A 348 -18.21 -10.11 -28.39
CA SER A 348 -18.92 -8.91 -27.91
C SER A 348 -18.30 -8.23 -26.69
N GLN A 349 -17.15 -8.70 -26.18
CA GLN A 349 -16.48 -8.11 -25.02
C GLN A 349 -16.12 -6.61 -25.18
N GLN A 350 -16.06 -6.11 -26.40
CA GLN A 350 -15.90 -4.68 -26.67
C GLN A 350 -17.01 -3.82 -26.05
N VAL A 351 -18.22 -4.38 -25.82
CA VAL A 351 -19.34 -3.68 -25.17
C VAL A 351 -18.99 -3.27 -23.74
N LEU A 352 -18.27 -4.09 -22.99
CA LEU A 352 -17.81 -3.73 -21.64
C LEU A 352 -16.85 -2.53 -21.67
N ARG A 353 -15.99 -2.46 -22.68
CA ARG A 353 -15.07 -1.33 -22.88
C ARG A 353 -15.82 -0.08 -23.30
N LEU A 354 -16.82 -0.23 -24.19
CA LEU A 354 -17.63 0.87 -24.69
C LEU A 354 -18.38 1.60 -23.55
N TYR A 355 -18.92 0.84 -22.60
CA TYR A 355 -19.62 1.37 -21.41
C TYR A 355 -18.75 1.47 -20.16
N ASN A 356 -17.44 1.20 -20.28
CA ASN A 356 -16.49 1.18 -19.16
C ASN A 356 -17.01 0.36 -17.96
N VAL A 357 -17.52 -0.84 -18.23
CA VAL A 357 -17.99 -1.78 -17.20
C VAL A 357 -16.79 -2.48 -16.59
N GLN A 358 -16.52 -2.21 -15.30
CA GLN A 358 -15.38 -2.79 -14.56
C GLN A 358 -15.81 -3.83 -13.55
N GLN A 359 -17.06 -3.80 -13.12
CA GLN A 359 -17.65 -4.75 -12.17
C GLN A 359 -19.12 -4.95 -12.49
N VAL A 360 -19.65 -6.09 -12.12
CA VAL A 360 -21.07 -6.43 -12.21
C VAL A 360 -21.58 -6.89 -10.84
N PRO A 361 -22.85 -6.58 -10.50
CA PRO A 361 -23.82 -5.90 -11.33
C PRO A 361 -23.57 -4.38 -11.42
N THR A 362 -23.85 -3.78 -12.59
CA THR A 362 -23.87 -2.33 -12.80
C THR A 362 -24.94 -1.98 -13.84
N PHE A 363 -25.47 -0.77 -13.79
CA PHE A 363 -26.47 -0.33 -14.78
C PHE A 363 -26.31 1.13 -15.17
N PHE A 364 -26.91 1.47 -16.29
CA PHE A 364 -27.01 2.83 -16.82
C PHE A 364 -28.47 3.17 -17.11
N LEU A 365 -28.88 4.40 -16.83
CA LEU A 365 -30.13 4.94 -17.31
C LEU A 365 -29.90 5.74 -18.60
N LEU A 366 -30.70 5.45 -19.62
CA LEU A 366 -30.67 6.10 -20.92
C LEU A 366 -31.98 6.84 -21.14
N ASP A 367 -31.87 8.00 -21.80
CA ASP A 367 -33.01 8.79 -22.23
C ASP A 367 -33.73 8.14 -23.45
N ARG A 368 -34.81 8.77 -23.91
CA ARG A 368 -35.59 8.31 -25.07
C ARG A 368 -34.80 8.31 -26.40
N ASN A 369 -33.64 8.96 -26.44
CA ASN A 369 -32.76 8.96 -27.61
C ASN A 369 -31.65 7.88 -27.47
N CYS A 370 -31.67 7.06 -26.42
CA CYS A 370 -30.64 6.09 -26.04
C CYS A 370 -29.31 6.74 -25.65
N ASN A 371 -29.29 8.00 -25.21
CA ASN A 371 -28.10 8.61 -24.63
C ASN A 371 -28.00 8.22 -23.14
N VAL A 372 -26.80 7.91 -22.68
CA VAL A 372 -26.54 7.65 -21.26
C VAL A 372 -26.74 8.92 -20.44
N VAL A 373 -27.63 8.88 -19.47
CA VAL A 373 -27.93 10.01 -18.56
C VAL A 373 -27.21 9.85 -17.24
N LYS A 374 -27.28 8.66 -16.64
CA LYS A 374 -26.68 8.37 -15.34
C LYS A 374 -26.22 6.92 -15.26
N ARG A 375 -25.18 6.70 -14.44
CA ARG A 375 -24.73 5.39 -14.02
C ARG A 375 -25.21 5.11 -12.59
N ASP A 376 -25.33 3.84 -12.20
CA ASP A 376 -25.75 3.37 -10.87
C ASP A 376 -25.12 4.13 -9.71
N ALA A 377 -23.81 4.34 -9.75
CA ALA A 377 -23.06 5.06 -8.69
C ALA A 377 -23.49 6.54 -8.51
N GLN A 378 -24.23 7.12 -9.47
CA GLN A 378 -24.73 8.50 -9.45
C GLN A 378 -26.19 8.59 -8.98
N ILE A 379 -26.84 7.44 -8.76
CA ILE A 379 -28.26 7.32 -8.50
C ILE A 379 -28.50 6.99 -7.02
N LYS A 380 -29.14 7.91 -6.30
CA LYS A 380 -29.54 7.69 -4.90
C LYS A 380 -30.96 7.12 -4.79
N ASP A 381 -31.83 7.48 -5.69
CA ASP A 381 -33.21 7.02 -5.75
C ASP A 381 -33.56 6.68 -7.21
N LEU A 382 -33.49 5.38 -7.51
CA LEU A 382 -33.72 4.87 -8.86
C LEU A 382 -35.16 5.11 -9.34
N ASP A 383 -36.12 5.01 -8.46
CA ASP A 383 -37.54 5.23 -8.79
C ASP A 383 -37.79 6.69 -9.21
N ALA A 384 -37.25 7.65 -8.45
CA ALA A 384 -37.33 9.07 -8.79
C ALA A 384 -36.64 9.41 -10.11
N GLU A 385 -35.49 8.81 -10.39
CA GLU A 385 -34.73 9.05 -11.62
C GLU A 385 -35.44 8.50 -12.86
N ILE A 386 -36.00 7.29 -12.78
CA ILE A 386 -36.78 6.72 -13.89
C ILE A 386 -38.01 7.63 -14.16
N LYS A 387 -38.71 8.04 -13.10
CA LYS A 387 -39.89 8.91 -13.22
C LYS A 387 -39.57 10.27 -13.84
N ALA A 388 -38.38 10.81 -13.58
CA ALA A 388 -37.95 12.11 -14.14
C ALA A 388 -37.63 12.04 -15.64
N LEU A 389 -37.31 10.84 -16.18
CA LEU A 389 -37.00 10.62 -17.61
C LEU A 389 -38.21 10.21 -18.44
N LEU A 390 -39.27 9.70 -17.80
CA LEU A 390 -40.52 9.29 -18.49
C LEU A 390 -41.34 10.48 -18.90
#